data_ce9ad87acb012e556701225a73072a92
#
_entry.id   ce9ad87acb012e556701225a73072a92
#
_cell.length_a   1.000
_cell.length_b   1.000
_cell.length_c   1.000
_cell.angle_alpha   90.00
_cell.angle_beta   90.00
_cell.angle_gamma   90.00
#
_symmetry.space_group_name_H-M   'P 1'
#
loop_
_entity.id
_entity.type
_entity.pdbx_description
1 polymer ?
#
loop_
_entity_poly.entity_id
_entity_poly.type
_entity_poly.pdbx_seq_one_letter_code
_entity_poly.pdbx_strand_id
1 'polypeptide(L)'
;MLSEEQIEYFNIFGMIILRNILSKEEVLKLNVDWDPKLTTTTDGGDQKEKKYIMSWPNLGPETSYTGSLLEDPRVNEIVESIYPNGYYGISCNSSSKAGETPWHSDSDIPLFQGAKVVTYLQKLNGDNGALRVIPGSHRYPLHDEIKKIKLWNPGVSLKGK
;
A
#
# COMPACT_ATOMS: atom_id res chain seq x y z
N MET A 1 -10.83 0.91 16.67
CA MET A 1 -9.58 0.73 17.48
C MET A 1 -9.09 -0.71 17.33
N LEU A 2 -7.78 -0.94 17.22
CA LEU A 2 -7.20 -2.30 17.19
C LEU A 2 -7.19 -2.92 18.59
N SER A 3 -7.30 -4.26 18.67
CA SER A 3 -7.06 -4.97 19.92
C SER A 3 -5.56 -5.01 20.28
N GLU A 4 -5.24 -5.32 21.53
CA GLU A 4 -3.85 -5.45 21.98
C GLU A 4 -3.11 -6.52 21.16
N GLU A 5 -3.75 -7.66 20.90
CA GLU A 5 -3.16 -8.73 20.07
C GLU A 5 -2.93 -8.29 18.62
N GLN A 6 -3.81 -7.45 18.08
CA GLN A 6 -3.64 -6.90 16.73
C GLN A 6 -2.46 -5.92 16.66
N ILE A 7 -2.30 -5.10 17.70
CA ILE A 7 -1.17 -4.18 17.82
C ILE A 7 0.14 -4.97 17.98
N GLU A 8 0.14 -6.00 18.83
CA GLU A 8 1.30 -6.87 18.99
C GLU A 8 1.65 -7.61 17.71
N TYR A 9 0.65 -8.12 16.97
CA TYR A 9 0.85 -8.74 15.67
C TYR A 9 1.51 -7.76 14.69
N PHE A 10 0.99 -6.52 14.60
CA PHE A 10 1.59 -5.49 13.74
C PHE A 10 3.03 -5.19 14.16
N ASN A 11 3.30 -5.07 15.44
CA ASN A 11 4.64 -4.80 15.95
C ASN A 11 5.63 -5.94 15.64
N ILE A 12 5.18 -7.18 15.62
CA ILE A 12 6.04 -8.34 15.32
C ILE A 12 6.27 -8.47 13.82
N PHE A 13 5.20 -8.42 13.02
CA PHE A 13 5.25 -8.76 11.61
C PHE A 13 5.39 -7.55 10.66
N GLY A 14 5.14 -6.33 11.15
CA GLY A 14 5.19 -5.10 10.35
C GLY A 14 4.02 -4.92 9.40
N MET A 15 2.98 -5.72 9.54
CA MET A 15 1.76 -5.64 8.74
C MET A 15 0.56 -6.20 9.49
N ILE A 16 -0.62 -5.74 9.15
CA ILE A 16 -1.89 -6.31 9.58
C ILE A 16 -2.91 -6.21 8.44
N ILE A 17 -3.76 -7.22 8.32
CA ILE A 17 -4.86 -7.22 7.35
C ILE A 17 -6.17 -7.06 8.10
N LEU A 18 -6.82 -5.94 7.84
CA LEU A 18 -8.13 -5.64 8.40
C LEU A 18 -9.19 -5.81 7.31
N ARG A 19 -10.22 -6.59 7.59
CA ARG A 19 -11.25 -6.91 6.60
C ARG A 19 -12.51 -6.10 6.86
N ASN A 20 -13.21 -5.73 5.78
CA ASN A 20 -14.52 -5.07 5.83
C ASN A 20 -14.51 -3.72 6.59
N ILE A 21 -13.39 -2.99 6.55
CA ILE A 21 -13.31 -1.63 7.11
C ILE A 21 -14.17 -0.68 6.29
N LEU A 22 -14.12 -0.81 4.96
CA LEU A 22 -14.98 -0.08 4.04
C LEU A 22 -16.10 -1.00 3.53
N SER A 23 -17.30 -0.45 3.37
CA SER A 23 -18.42 -1.14 2.73
C SER A 23 -18.21 -1.25 1.22
N LYS A 24 -19.03 -2.07 0.56
CA LYS A 24 -19.00 -2.19 -0.91
C LYS A 24 -19.33 -0.88 -1.59
N GLU A 25 -20.27 -0.12 -1.04
CA GLU A 25 -20.70 1.18 -1.53
C GLU A 25 -19.56 2.22 -1.43
N GLU A 26 -18.79 2.16 -0.36
CA GLU A 26 -17.62 3.01 -0.17
C GLU A 26 -16.50 2.67 -1.16
N VAL A 27 -16.24 1.39 -1.40
CA VAL A 27 -15.31 0.95 -2.45
C VAL A 27 -15.77 1.39 -3.84
N LEU A 28 -17.07 1.36 -4.12
CA LEU A 28 -17.61 1.90 -5.38
C LEU A 28 -17.36 3.40 -5.52
N LYS A 29 -17.53 4.20 -4.45
CA LYS A 29 -17.20 5.63 -4.47
C LYS A 29 -15.72 5.88 -4.75
N LEU A 30 -14.84 5.09 -4.16
CA LEU A 30 -13.41 5.15 -4.46
C LEU A 30 -13.13 4.84 -5.94
N ASN A 31 -13.79 3.86 -6.53
CA ASN A 31 -13.67 3.56 -7.95
C ASN A 31 -14.13 4.72 -8.84
N VAL A 32 -15.20 5.41 -8.45
CA VAL A 32 -15.67 6.61 -9.19
C VAL A 32 -14.63 7.73 -9.19
N ASP A 33 -13.93 7.94 -8.09
CA ASP A 33 -12.82 8.91 -8.02
C ASP A 33 -11.66 8.55 -8.98
N TRP A 34 -11.63 7.30 -9.46
CA TRP A 34 -10.51 6.71 -10.20
C TRP A 34 -10.77 6.54 -11.70
N ASP A 35 -11.99 6.13 -12.09
CA ASP A 35 -12.32 5.77 -13.47
C ASP A 35 -11.95 6.85 -14.49
N PRO A 36 -12.17 8.15 -14.24
CA PRO A 36 -11.77 9.20 -15.19
C PRO A 36 -10.25 9.29 -15.41
N LYS A 37 -9.47 8.93 -14.39
CA LYS A 37 -8.00 9.02 -14.44
C LYS A 37 -7.36 7.81 -15.10
N LEU A 38 -7.98 6.65 -14.99
CA LEU A 38 -7.54 5.44 -15.70
C LEU A 38 -7.71 5.54 -17.21
N THR A 39 -8.71 6.30 -17.67
CA THR A 39 -8.99 6.45 -19.11
C THR A 39 -8.14 7.53 -19.80
N THR A 40 -7.59 8.49 -19.05
CA THR A 40 -6.83 9.63 -19.63
C THR A 40 -5.33 9.34 -19.83
N THR A 41 -4.83 8.22 -19.36
CA THR A 41 -3.39 7.89 -19.41
C THR A 41 -3.02 6.77 -20.38
N THR A 42 -3.92 6.39 -21.29
CA THR A 42 -3.60 5.50 -22.39
C THR A 42 -2.88 6.24 -23.52
N ASP A 43 -1.69 6.74 -23.26
CA ASP A 43 -0.77 7.06 -24.34
C ASP A 43 -0.34 5.74 -25.03
N GLY A 44 -0.74 5.62 -26.29
CA GLY A 44 -0.61 4.45 -27.11
C GLY A 44 0.82 4.04 -27.42
N GLY A 45 1.49 3.45 -26.44
CA GLY A 45 2.75 2.75 -26.62
C GLY A 45 2.50 1.25 -26.61
N ASP A 46 3.20 0.56 -27.48
CA ASP A 46 3.17 -0.90 -27.70
C ASP A 46 3.08 -1.68 -26.37
N GLN A 47 1.92 -2.32 -26.14
CA GLN A 47 1.49 -2.80 -24.82
C GLN A 47 2.17 -4.09 -24.34
N LYS A 48 3.12 -4.65 -25.09
CA LYS A 48 3.60 -6.00 -24.81
C LYS A 48 4.69 -6.13 -23.75
N GLU A 49 5.34 -5.05 -23.30
CA GLU A 49 6.46 -5.14 -22.34
C GLU A 49 6.56 -4.03 -21.29
N LYS A 50 5.62 -3.12 -21.19
CA LYS A 50 5.76 -1.98 -20.25
C LYS A 50 5.12 -2.30 -18.90
N LYS A 51 5.95 -2.28 -17.85
CA LYS A 51 5.52 -2.18 -16.46
C LYS A 51 4.89 -0.80 -16.26
N TYR A 52 3.57 -0.73 -16.24
CA TYR A 52 2.89 0.52 -15.93
C TYR A 52 2.70 0.63 -14.44
N ILE A 53 3.34 1.62 -13.85
CA ILE A 53 2.97 2.14 -12.53
C ILE A 53 2.42 3.53 -12.81
N MET A 54 1.11 3.67 -12.73
CA MET A 54 0.48 4.98 -12.68
C MET A 54 0.22 5.30 -11.21
N SER A 55 0.78 6.39 -10.76
CA SER A 55 0.58 6.87 -9.41
C SER A 55 0.27 8.35 -9.46
N TRP A 56 -0.76 8.76 -8.74
CA TRP A 56 -1.13 10.17 -8.67
C TRP A 56 -1.63 10.54 -7.27
N PRO A 57 -1.43 11.81 -6.87
CA PRO A 57 -1.90 12.29 -5.59
C PRO A 57 -3.43 12.36 -5.56
N ASN A 58 -4.01 11.98 -4.43
CA ASN A 58 -5.46 11.93 -4.21
C ASN A 58 -5.99 13.07 -3.35
N LEU A 59 -5.21 14.11 -3.17
CA LEU A 59 -5.61 15.25 -2.35
C LEU A 59 -6.04 16.39 -3.27
N GLY A 60 -7.27 16.35 -3.69
CA GLY A 60 -7.83 17.38 -4.54
C GLY A 60 -9.36 17.28 -4.68
N PRO A 61 -10.02 18.31 -5.20
CA PRO A 61 -11.48 18.34 -5.32
C PRO A 61 -12.04 17.22 -6.20
N GLU A 62 -11.23 16.69 -7.10
CA GLU A 62 -11.59 15.61 -8.02
C GLU A 62 -11.58 14.22 -7.37
N THR A 63 -10.99 14.09 -6.19
CA THR A 63 -10.88 12.87 -5.42
C THR A 63 -11.41 13.06 -4.01
N SER A 64 -12.56 13.72 -3.91
CA SER A 64 -13.14 14.19 -2.65
C SER A 64 -13.43 13.05 -1.68
N TYR A 65 -13.92 11.92 -2.17
CA TYR A 65 -14.20 10.79 -1.31
C TYR A 65 -12.89 10.09 -0.84
N THR A 66 -11.93 9.91 -1.73
CA THR A 66 -10.62 9.37 -1.36
C THR A 66 -9.90 10.27 -0.35
N GLY A 67 -9.95 11.58 -0.55
CA GLY A 67 -9.41 12.56 0.39
C GLY A 67 -10.09 12.51 1.76
N SER A 68 -11.40 12.31 1.81
CA SER A 68 -12.14 12.24 3.06
C SER A 68 -11.75 11.05 3.95
N LEU A 69 -11.13 10.00 3.41
CA LEU A 69 -10.63 8.88 4.20
C LEU A 69 -9.49 9.27 5.15
N LEU A 70 -8.82 10.39 4.92
CA LEU A 70 -7.81 10.92 5.85
C LEU A 70 -8.44 11.39 7.17
N GLU A 71 -9.71 11.78 7.13
CA GLU A 71 -10.48 12.23 8.29
C GLU A 71 -11.46 11.14 8.78
N ASP A 72 -11.48 9.97 8.14
CA ASP A 72 -12.36 8.86 8.53
C ASP A 72 -11.97 8.34 9.92
N PRO A 73 -12.89 8.38 10.89
CA PRO A 73 -12.58 7.93 12.26
C PRO A 73 -12.06 6.50 12.33
N ARG A 74 -12.55 5.60 11.47
CA ARG A 74 -12.11 4.19 11.43
C ARG A 74 -10.64 4.08 11.03
N VAL A 75 -10.20 4.89 10.05
CA VAL A 75 -8.80 4.94 9.61
C VAL A 75 -7.94 5.57 10.71
N ASN A 76 -8.39 6.68 11.28
CA ASN A 76 -7.67 7.38 12.33
C ASN A 76 -7.50 6.52 13.58
N GLU A 77 -8.55 5.86 14.06
CA GLU A 77 -8.48 4.96 15.22
C GLU A 77 -7.50 3.80 15.02
N ILE A 78 -7.39 3.27 13.79
CA ILE A 78 -6.40 2.24 13.46
C ILE A 78 -4.98 2.80 13.59
N VAL A 79 -4.74 3.98 13.00
CA VAL A 79 -3.41 4.59 13.01
C VAL A 79 -3.02 5.05 14.42
N GLU A 80 -3.94 5.62 15.19
CA GLU A 80 -3.76 6.01 16.59
C GLU A 80 -3.43 4.82 17.49
N SER A 81 -4.03 3.65 17.21
CA SER A 81 -3.71 2.43 17.95
C SER A 81 -2.24 2.00 17.77
N ILE A 82 -1.63 2.33 16.63
CA ILE A 82 -0.23 1.98 16.31
C ILE A 82 0.72 3.11 16.74
N TYR A 83 0.29 4.36 16.61
CA TYR A 83 1.07 5.57 16.91
C TYR A 83 0.37 6.46 17.94
N PRO A 84 0.28 6.03 19.22
CA PRO A 84 -0.48 6.73 20.26
C PRO A 84 0.10 8.10 20.64
N ASN A 85 1.34 8.36 20.29
CA ASN A 85 2.02 9.64 20.54
C ASN A 85 1.79 10.69 19.43
N GLY A 86 0.90 10.38 18.50
CA GLY A 86 0.58 11.25 17.37
C GLY A 86 1.25 10.82 16.07
N TYR A 87 0.64 11.22 14.98
CA TYR A 87 1.09 10.98 13.61
C TYR A 87 0.66 12.12 12.70
N TYR A 88 1.18 12.16 11.49
CA TYR A 88 0.70 13.03 10.43
C TYR A 88 0.76 12.31 9.08
N GLY A 89 -0.23 12.58 8.23
CA GLY A 89 -0.27 12.04 6.87
C GLY A 89 0.72 12.80 5.97
N ILE A 90 1.59 12.07 5.29
CA ILE A 90 2.58 12.66 4.37
C ILE A 90 2.04 12.71 2.95
N SER A 91 1.33 11.68 2.53
CA SER A 91 0.79 11.57 1.18
C SER A 91 -0.38 10.60 1.12
N CYS A 92 -1.27 10.84 0.19
CA CYS A 92 -2.30 9.91 -0.23
C CYS A 92 -2.17 9.70 -1.73
N ASN A 93 -1.86 8.49 -2.14
CA ASN A 93 -1.65 8.16 -3.54
C ASN A 93 -2.45 6.93 -3.90
N SER A 94 -2.90 6.89 -5.13
CA SER A 94 -3.42 5.66 -5.70
C SER A 94 -2.58 5.23 -6.88
N SER A 95 -2.60 3.96 -7.16
CA SER A 95 -1.80 3.42 -8.26
C SER A 95 -2.50 2.25 -8.94
N SER A 96 -2.46 2.27 -10.26
CA SER A 96 -2.67 1.08 -11.08
C SER A 96 -1.31 0.52 -11.46
N LYS A 97 -1.10 -0.77 -11.22
CA LYS A 97 0.18 -1.42 -11.49
C LYS A 97 -0.03 -2.60 -12.41
N ALA A 98 0.78 -2.68 -13.47
CA ALA A 98 0.89 -3.87 -14.30
C ALA A 98 2.32 -4.42 -14.18
N GLY A 99 2.43 -5.75 -14.14
CA GLY A 99 3.71 -6.44 -13.98
C GLY A 99 4.18 -6.54 -12.53
N GLU A 100 5.40 -6.99 -12.35
CA GLU A 100 6.00 -7.22 -11.04
C GLU A 100 6.68 -5.95 -10.51
N THR A 101 6.49 -5.68 -9.24
CA THR A 101 7.26 -4.68 -8.51
C THR A 101 8.40 -5.41 -7.78
N PRO A 102 9.66 -4.98 -7.93
CA PRO A 102 10.76 -5.59 -7.21
C PRO A 102 10.60 -5.38 -5.70
N TRP A 103 11.21 -6.25 -4.92
CA TRP A 103 11.27 -6.07 -3.47
C TRP A 103 12.01 -4.76 -3.14
N HIS A 104 11.41 -3.93 -2.32
CA HIS A 104 11.99 -2.65 -1.88
C HIS A 104 11.43 -2.26 -0.52
N SER A 105 12.12 -1.37 0.15
CA SER A 105 11.60 -0.59 1.27
C SER A 105 11.13 0.77 0.77
N ASP A 106 10.05 1.28 1.34
CA ASP A 106 9.61 2.65 1.04
C ASP A 106 10.46 3.71 1.76
N SER A 107 11.22 3.30 2.78
CA SER A 107 12.19 4.16 3.47
C SER A 107 13.42 3.37 3.86
N ASP A 108 14.58 3.95 3.60
CA ASP A 108 15.89 3.47 4.04
C ASP A 108 16.42 4.24 5.27
N ILE A 109 15.61 5.09 5.84
CA ILE A 109 15.98 5.89 7.02
C ILE A 109 15.69 5.06 8.28
N PRO A 110 16.73 4.66 9.05
CA PRO A 110 16.55 3.74 10.20
C PRO A 110 15.61 4.26 11.29
N LEU A 111 15.50 5.58 11.43
CA LEU A 111 14.66 6.23 12.44
C LEU A 111 13.28 6.62 11.92
N PHE A 112 13.00 6.35 10.64
CA PHE A 112 11.69 6.66 10.07
C PHE A 112 10.67 5.60 10.50
N GLN A 113 9.75 6.01 11.35
CA GLN A 113 8.60 5.20 11.74
C GLN A 113 7.40 5.62 10.90
N GLY A 114 7.11 4.86 9.87
CA GLY A 114 5.97 5.12 9.01
C GLY A 114 5.19 3.86 8.69
N ALA A 115 3.91 4.03 8.41
CA ALA A 115 3.05 2.98 7.92
C ALA A 115 2.25 3.45 6.69
N LYS A 116 1.81 2.50 5.88
CA LYS A 116 0.86 2.73 4.79
C LYS A 116 -0.45 2.04 5.11
N VAL A 117 -1.53 2.77 5.01
CA VAL A 117 -2.88 2.18 4.92
C VAL A 117 -3.16 1.92 3.45
N VAL A 118 -3.36 0.67 3.08
CA VAL A 118 -3.57 0.25 1.69
C VAL A 118 -4.96 -0.33 1.54
N THR A 119 -5.74 0.22 0.61
CA THR A 119 -7.06 -0.28 0.24
C THR A 119 -7.03 -0.81 -1.18
N TYR A 120 -7.50 -2.04 -1.39
CA TYR A 120 -7.67 -2.61 -2.72
C TYR A 120 -9.06 -2.32 -3.27
N LEU A 121 -9.11 -1.77 -4.48
CA LEU A 121 -10.35 -1.45 -5.17
C LEU A 121 -10.90 -2.62 -6.00
N GLN A 122 -10.12 -3.68 -6.14
CA GLN A 122 -10.49 -4.90 -6.84
C GLN A 122 -10.00 -6.13 -6.07
N LYS A 123 -10.57 -7.30 -6.37
CA LYS A 123 -10.14 -8.55 -5.75
C LYS A 123 -8.74 -8.92 -6.25
N LEU A 124 -7.80 -8.99 -5.33
CA LEU A 124 -6.42 -9.41 -5.58
C LEU A 124 -6.07 -10.69 -4.83
N ASN A 125 -5.18 -11.47 -5.43
CA ASN A 125 -4.59 -12.67 -4.85
C ASN A 125 -3.13 -12.81 -5.33
N GLY A 126 -2.45 -13.87 -4.95
CA GLY A 126 -1.05 -14.10 -5.30
C GLY A 126 -0.74 -14.16 -6.80
N ASP A 127 -1.76 -14.45 -7.63
CA ASP A 127 -1.60 -14.63 -9.07
C ASP A 127 -1.88 -13.34 -9.86
N ASN A 128 -2.57 -12.38 -9.26
CA ASN A 128 -3.02 -11.17 -9.94
C ASN A 128 -2.55 -9.85 -9.31
N GLY A 129 -1.46 -9.89 -8.56
CA GLY A 129 -0.76 -8.68 -8.12
C GLY A 129 -1.05 -8.23 -6.69
N ALA A 130 -1.53 -9.11 -5.81
CA ALA A 130 -1.58 -8.78 -4.39
C ALA A 130 -0.19 -8.42 -3.84
N LEU A 131 -0.16 -7.47 -2.92
CA LEU A 131 1.05 -7.07 -2.22
C LEU A 131 1.66 -8.28 -1.49
N ARG A 132 2.96 -8.42 -1.62
CA ARG A 132 3.75 -9.40 -0.89
C ARG A 132 4.60 -8.69 0.15
N VAL A 133 4.59 -9.18 1.36
CA VAL A 133 5.35 -8.62 2.48
C VAL A 133 6.25 -9.71 3.06
N ILE A 134 7.48 -9.35 3.43
CA ILE A 134 8.36 -10.22 4.22
C ILE A 134 8.11 -9.89 5.68
N PRO A 135 7.48 -10.79 6.45
CA PRO A 135 7.18 -10.53 7.85
C PRO A 135 8.42 -10.16 8.66
N GLY A 136 8.31 -9.13 9.50
CA GLY A 136 9.41 -8.66 10.33
C GLY A 136 10.49 -7.84 9.62
N SER A 137 10.38 -7.66 8.29
CA SER A 137 11.38 -6.93 7.50
C SER A 137 11.53 -5.44 7.83
N HIS A 138 10.60 -4.89 8.58
CA HIS A 138 10.65 -3.51 9.08
C HIS A 138 11.63 -3.32 10.25
N ARG A 139 12.11 -4.42 10.83
CA ARG A 139 13.00 -4.40 12.01
C ARG A 139 14.46 -4.64 11.64
N TYR A 140 15.34 -3.92 12.30
CA TYR A 140 16.77 -4.19 12.27
C TYR A 140 17.14 -5.32 13.24
N PRO A 141 18.11 -6.20 12.93
CA PRO A 141 18.97 -6.19 11.74
C PRO A 141 18.37 -6.85 10.50
N LEU A 142 17.17 -7.49 10.58
CA LEU A 142 16.60 -8.25 9.48
C LEU A 142 16.43 -7.39 8.21
N HIS A 143 16.08 -6.12 8.36
CA HIS A 143 15.97 -5.18 7.27
C HIS A 143 17.28 -5.09 6.45
N ASP A 144 18.42 -4.96 7.10
CA ASP A 144 19.72 -4.89 6.44
C ASP A 144 20.16 -6.23 5.86
N GLU A 145 19.86 -7.33 6.54
CA GLU A 145 20.19 -8.67 6.04
C GLU A 145 19.43 -9.01 4.76
N ILE A 146 18.14 -8.64 4.68
CA ILE A 146 17.32 -8.84 3.47
C ILE A 146 17.88 -8.04 2.30
N LYS A 147 18.36 -6.82 2.51
CA LYS A 147 18.97 -6.01 1.44
C LYS A 147 20.21 -6.65 0.82
N LYS A 148 20.94 -7.45 1.56
CA LYS A 148 22.12 -8.18 1.06
C LYS A 148 21.74 -9.39 0.18
N ILE A 149 20.51 -9.84 0.26
CA ILE A 149 20.01 -10.99 -0.52
C ILE A 149 19.67 -10.53 -1.93
N LYS A 150 19.99 -11.37 -2.94
CA LYS A 150 19.69 -11.10 -4.35
C LYS A 150 18.21 -10.85 -4.65
N LEU A 151 17.30 -11.19 -3.72
CA LEU A 151 15.87 -10.89 -3.82
C LEU A 151 15.58 -9.39 -3.93
N TRP A 152 16.44 -8.56 -3.34
CA TRP A 152 16.35 -7.12 -3.39
C TRP A 152 16.80 -6.53 -4.72
N ASN A 153 17.34 -7.36 -5.60
CA ASN A 153 17.83 -6.92 -6.87
C ASN A 153 16.67 -6.80 -7.86
N PRO A 154 16.42 -5.63 -8.48
CA PRO A 154 15.28 -5.37 -9.36
C PRO A 154 15.22 -6.25 -10.64
N GLY A 155 16.10 -7.21 -10.80
CA GLY A 155 16.11 -8.16 -11.92
C GLY A 155 15.72 -9.60 -11.58
N VAL A 156 15.45 -9.92 -10.30
CA VAL A 156 15.14 -11.30 -9.92
C VAL A 156 13.63 -11.46 -9.74
N SER A 157 12.95 -11.94 -10.78
CA SER A 157 11.59 -12.47 -10.68
C SER A 157 11.62 -13.77 -9.88
N LEU A 158 11.00 -13.78 -8.72
CA LEU A 158 10.63 -15.03 -8.06
C LEU A 158 9.37 -15.56 -8.74
N LYS A 159 9.52 -16.15 -9.90
CA LYS A 159 8.46 -17.02 -10.41
C LYS A 159 8.36 -18.16 -9.41
N GLY A 160 7.26 -18.15 -8.64
CA GLY A 160 6.92 -19.28 -7.80
C GLY A 160 6.89 -20.55 -8.63
N LYS A 161 7.64 -21.54 -8.21
CA LYS A 161 7.46 -22.91 -8.64
C LYS A 161 6.30 -23.50 -7.88
#